data_300fde4ea72829b7d2d2f817a7dda6bb
#
_entry.id   300fde4ea72829b7d2d2f817a7dda6bb
#
_cell.length_a   1.000
_cell.length_b   1.000
_cell.length_c   1.000
_cell.angle_alpha   90.00
_cell.angle_beta   90.00
_cell.angle_gamma   90.00
#
_symmetry.space_group_name_H-M   'P 1'
#
loop_
_entity.id
_entity.type
_entity.pdbx_description
1 polymer ?
#
loop_
_entity_poly.entity_id
_entity_poly.type
_entity_poly.pdbx_seq_one_letter_code
_entity_poly.pdbx_strand_id
1 'polypeptide(L)'
;MKDKKKWMMAAVVATGALIGRICYECRHFTTEYYDVASDKIPEAFEGFRFVVLSDLHNYDFDQGNRQLLGAIERLKPDAVMIAGDMIDAHPGADMSAAVRMVRDLCDRWPVYFGNGNHEQRIALYPETYGDMHARWCKAIRHPNLHLLRNQHTVIRKDGAYINIYGLELNRTYYKRFRKVPMKEWYLTEQLGICDRKAFNLLLAHNPLYFDEYADWGADLVLSGHVHGGVVILPFLGGVISPQVRLFPEYYAGTYFRGKSEMILSRGLHMHSFRIRLFNMPELSCVTLHHS
;
A
#
# COMPACT_ATOMS: atom_id res chain seq x y z
N MET A 1 -0.54 44.28 27.50
CA MET A 1 -1.80 43.95 26.84
C MET A 1 -1.70 43.82 25.30
N LYS A 2 -1.02 44.74 24.60
CA LYS A 2 -0.85 44.69 23.14
C LYS A 2 -0.15 43.40 22.63
N ASP A 3 0.90 42.96 23.35
CA ASP A 3 1.65 41.76 22.93
C ASP A 3 0.87 40.46 23.12
N LYS A 4 0.08 40.33 24.20
CA LYS A 4 -0.81 39.15 24.38
C LYS A 4 -1.83 39.02 23.24
N LYS A 5 -2.39 40.15 22.75
CA LYS A 5 -3.31 40.13 21.59
C LYS A 5 -2.62 39.72 20.30
N LYS A 6 -1.36 40.15 20.08
CA LYS A 6 -0.57 39.75 18.92
C LYS A 6 -0.28 38.23 18.94
N TRP A 7 0.17 37.71 20.07
CA TRP A 7 0.42 36.27 20.22
C TRP A 7 -0.84 35.42 20.07
N MET A 8 -1.98 35.92 20.59
CA MET A 8 -3.26 35.26 20.45
C MET A 8 -3.73 35.24 18.98
N MET A 9 -3.56 36.35 18.26
CA MET A 9 -3.86 36.44 16.84
C MET A 9 -2.95 35.53 16.01
N ALA A 10 -1.65 35.50 16.30
CA ALA A 10 -0.69 34.60 15.64
C ALA A 10 -1.05 33.13 15.86
N ALA A 11 -1.43 32.75 17.10
CA ALA A 11 -1.89 31.39 17.40
C ALA A 11 -3.15 30.99 16.64
N VAL A 12 -4.15 31.91 16.53
CA VAL A 12 -5.38 31.66 15.77
C VAL A 12 -5.07 31.46 14.30
N VAL A 13 -4.21 32.31 13.70
CA VAL A 13 -3.80 32.19 12.29
C VAL A 13 -3.05 30.87 12.06
N ALA A 14 -2.10 30.51 12.94
CA ALA A 14 -1.35 29.27 12.83
C ALA A 14 -2.26 28.04 12.94
N THR A 15 -3.22 28.04 13.88
CA THR A 15 -4.22 26.96 14.02
C THR A 15 -5.10 26.85 12.79
N GLY A 16 -5.57 27.98 12.24
CA GLY A 16 -6.36 28.01 11.01
C GLY A 16 -5.60 27.45 9.81
N ALA A 17 -4.33 27.82 9.66
CA ALA A 17 -3.45 27.30 8.61
C ALA A 17 -3.24 25.78 8.74
N LEU A 18 -3.05 25.29 9.97
CA LEU A 18 -2.88 23.86 10.27
C LEU A 18 -4.14 23.07 9.91
N ILE A 19 -5.31 23.55 10.31
CA ILE A 19 -6.60 22.93 9.96
C ILE A 19 -6.79 22.92 8.44
N GLY A 20 -6.51 24.04 7.76
CA GLY A 20 -6.57 24.14 6.29
C GLY A 20 -5.65 23.11 5.62
N ARG A 21 -4.43 22.93 6.15
CA ARG A 21 -3.47 21.93 5.66
C ARG A 21 -3.99 20.51 5.84
N ILE A 22 -4.52 20.17 7.01
CA ILE A 22 -5.14 18.85 7.28
C ILE A 22 -6.30 18.59 6.31
N CYS A 23 -7.21 19.57 6.15
CA CYS A 23 -8.34 19.45 5.23
C CYS A 23 -7.90 19.23 3.78
N TYR A 24 -6.84 19.92 3.36
CA TYR A 24 -6.25 19.76 2.03
C TYR A 24 -5.68 18.35 1.84
N GLU A 25 -4.83 17.90 2.75
CA GLU A 25 -4.17 16.59 2.65
C GLU A 25 -5.15 15.41 2.73
N CYS A 26 -6.25 15.55 3.49
CA CYS A 26 -7.27 14.51 3.54
C CYS A 26 -8.09 14.36 2.25
N ARG A 27 -8.00 15.30 1.30
CA ARG A 27 -8.81 15.33 0.07
C ARG A 27 -8.00 15.23 -1.22
N HIS A 28 -6.68 15.31 -1.12
CA HIS A 28 -5.79 15.29 -2.28
C HIS A 28 -4.74 14.22 -2.09
N PHE A 29 -4.16 13.76 -3.18
CA PHE A 29 -3.03 12.83 -3.20
C PHE A 29 -1.88 13.42 -4.01
N THR A 30 -0.70 12.87 -3.82
CA THR A 30 0.49 13.16 -4.62
C THR A 30 0.95 11.91 -5.36
N THR A 31 1.69 12.08 -6.45
CA THR A 31 2.39 10.99 -7.11
C THR A 31 3.85 11.03 -6.66
N GLU A 32 4.33 9.92 -6.14
CA GLU A 32 5.75 9.71 -5.78
C GLU A 32 6.38 8.75 -6.78
N TYR A 33 7.63 9.02 -7.16
CA TYR A 33 8.35 8.25 -8.18
C TYR A 33 9.50 7.49 -7.54
N TYR A 34 9.63 6.23 -7.91
CA TYR A 34 10.65 5.31 -7.41
C TYR A 34 11.32 4.61 -8.59
N ASP A 35 12.65 4.57 -8.59
CA ASP A 35 13.46 3.84 -9.56
C ASP A 35 14.11 2.65 -8.84
N VAL A 36 13.86 1.43 -9.31
CA VAL A 36 14.38 0.19 -8.74
C VAL A 36 15.33 -0.46 -9.71
N ALA A 37 16.59 -0.58 -9.33
CA ALA A 37 17.64 -1.17 -10.17
C ALA A 37 18.16 -2.48 -9.58
N SER A 38 18.29 -3.53 -10.41
CA SER A 38 18.82 -4.81 -9.99
C SER A 38 19.39 -5.59 -11.18
N ASP A 39 20.51 -6.31 -10.94
CA ASP A 39 21.10 -7.27 -11.86
C ASP A 39 20.18 -8.47 -12.18
N LYS A 40 19.13 -8.69 -11.38
CA LYS A 40 18.12 -9.73 -11.60
C LYS A 40 16.93 -9.27 -12.45
N ILE A 41 16.77 -7.97 -12.69
CA ILE A 41 15.73 -7.46 -13.59
C ILE A 41 16.20 -7.76 -15.01
N PRO A 42 15.46 -8.57 -15.80
CA PRO A 42 15.88 -8.85 -17.17
C PRO A 42 15.87 -7.57 -18.04
N GLU A 43 16.78 -7.47 -19.02
CA GLU A 43 16.86 -6.34 -19.97
C GLU A 43 15.50 -6.03 -20.63
N ALA A 44 14.68 -7.04 -20.90
CA ALA A 44 13.33 -6.88 -21.43
C ALA A 44 12.42 -6.02 -20.54
N PHE A 45 12.74 -5.88 -19.26
CA PHE A 45 12.00 -5.08 -18.29
C PHE A 45 12.63 -3.71 -18.05
N GLU A 46 13.66 -3.31 -18.80
CA GLU A 46 14.18 -1.94 -18.74
C GLU A 46 13.06 -0.93 -19.02
N GLY A 47 12.87 0.02 -18.09
CA GLY A 47 11.80 1.02 -18.16
C GLY A 47 10.39 0.50 -17.90
N PHE A 48 10.23 -0.78 -17.49
CA PHE A 48 8.91 -1.33 -17.13
C PHE A 48 8.34 -0.55 -15.94
N ARG A 49 7.17 0.03 -16.14
CA ARG A 49 6.55 0.92 -15.17
C ARG A 49 5.28 0.33 -14.60
N PHE A 50 5.13 0.41 -13.30
CA PHE A 50 3.86 0.08 -12.65
C PHE A 50 3.49 1.11 -11.58
N VAL A 51 2.20 1.22 -11.30
CA VAL A 51 1.72 2.03 -10.18
C VAL A 51 1.35 1.13 -9.02
N VAL A 52 1.51 1.65 -7.80
CA VAL A 52 1.13 0.96 -6.56
C VAL A 52 0.03 1.74 -5.88
N LEU A 53 -1.07 1.03 -5.58
CA LEU A 53 -2.17 1.50 -4.75
C LEU A 53 -2.18 0.70 -3.45
N SER A 54 -2.44 1.38 -2.34
CA SER A 54 -2.64 0.75 -1.03
C SER A 54 -3.61 1.60 -0.21
N ASP A 55 -4.33 0.94 0.71
CA ASP A 55 -5.10 1.62 1.75
C ASP A 55 -6.11 2.65 1.20
N LEU A 56 -6.94 2.23 0.23
CA LEU A 56 -8.02 3.09 -0.28
C LEU A 56 -9.20 3.17 0.71
N HIS A 57 -9.46 2.07 1.46
CA HIS A 57 -10.51 1.99 2.49
C HIS A 57 -11.87 2.51 2.04
N ASN A 58 -12.34 2.08 0.87
CA ASN A 58 -13.61 2.51 0.24
C ASN A 58 -13.72 4.02 -0.03
N TYR A 59 -12.61 4.77 0.05
CA TYR A 59 -12.63 6.22 -0.15
C TYR A 59 -12.86 6.57 -1.62
N ASP A 60 -13.64 7.62 -1.82
CA ASP A 60 -13.91 8.18 -3.13
C ASP A 60 -13.45 9.65 -3.13
N PHE A 61 -12.38 9.95 -3.86
CA PHE A 61 -11.84 11.31 -3.94
C PHE A 61 -12.78 12.25 -4.70
N ASP A 62 -13.49 11.72 -5.72
CA ASP A 62 -14.35 12.53 -6.60
C ASP A 62 -15.31 11.68 -7.45
N GLN A 63 -16.48 11.34 -6.94
CA GLN A 63 -17.55 10.66 -7.68
C GLN A 63 -17.05 9.51 -8.60
N GLY A 64 -16.28 8.58 -8.05
CA GLY A 64 -15.75 7.41 -8.75
C GLY A 64 -14.23 7.40 -8.92
N ASN A 65 -13.50 8.16 -8.13
CA ASN A 65 -12.03 8.22 -8.16
C ASN A 65 -11.45 8.61 -9.55
N ARG A 66 -12.18 9.47 -10.31
CA ARG A 66 -11.79 9.87 -11.67
C ARG A 66 -10.46 10.60 -11.70
N GLN A 67 -10.17 11.45 -10.69
CA GLN A 67 -8.88 12.15 -10.60
C GLN A 67 -7.75 11.17 -10.39
N LEU A 68 -7.93 10.16 -9.52
CA LEU A 68 -6.93 9.12 -9.28
C LEU A 68 -6.72 8.27 -10.54
N LEU A 69 -7.79 7.81 -11.18
CA LEU A 69 -7.70 7.05 -12.43
C LEU A 69 -7.02 7.84 -13.54
N GLY A 70 -7.38 9.12 -13.71
CA GLY A 70 -6.75 10.00 -14.69
C GLY A 70 -5.27 10.30 -14.39
N ALA A 71 -4.86 10.29 -13.10
CA ALA A 71 -3.46 10.39 -12.74
C ALA A 71 -2.70 9.12 -13.16
N ILE A 72 -3.27 7.94 -12.92
CA ILE A 72 -2.70 6.65 -13.33
C ILE A 72 -2.56 6.58 -14.86
N GLU A 73 -3.59 6.98 -15.62
CA GLU A 73 -3.55 7.02 -17.09
C GLU A 73 -2.41 7.89 -17.64
N ARG A 74 -2.17 9.06 -17.02
CA ARG A 74 -1.06 9.95 -17.42
C ARG A 74 0.33 9.34 -17.19
N LEU A 75 0.46 8.45 -16.20
CA LEU A 75 1.71 7.73 -15.92
C LEU A 75 2.00 6.63 -16.92
N LYS A 76 0.99 6.18 -17.68
CA LYS A 76 1.09 5.10 -18.70
C LYS A 76 1.77 3.85 -18.14
N PRO A 77 1.26 3.26 -17.05
CA PRO A 77 1.88 2.07 -16.48
C PRO A 77 1.65 0.84 -17.37
N ASP A 78 2.57 -0.12 -17.31
CA ASP A 78 2.44 -1.45 -17.92
C ASP A 78 1.58 -2.39 -17.06
N ALA A 79 1.50 -2.13 -15.75
CA ALA A 79 0.74 -2.92 -14.79
C ALA A 79 0.32 -2.08 -13.57
N VAL A 80 -0.61 -2.62 -12.78
CA VAL A 80 -1.02 -2.04 -11.50
C VAL A 80 -0.79 -3.06 -10.39
N MET A 81 -0.12 -2.63 -9.32
CA MET A 81 0.07 -3.40 -8.09
C MET A 81 -0.83 -2.85 -6.98
N ILE A 82 -1.54 -3.72 -6.29
CA ILE A 82 -2.37 -3.36 -5.13
C ILE A 82 -1.77 -4.05 -3.90
N ALA A 83 -1.28 -3.24 -2.96
CA ALA A 83 -0.65 -3.72 -1.74
C ALA A 83 -1.62 -3.76 -0.55
N GLY A 84 -2.91 -4.05 -0.81
CA GLY A 84 -3.93 -4.34 0.20
C GLY A 84 -4.75 -3.15 0.68
N ASP A 85 -5.74 -3.47 1.51
CA ASP A 85 -6.65 -2.54 2.20
C ASP A 85 -7.39 -1.58 1.24
N MET A 86 -7.88 -2.10 0.12
CA MET A 86 -8.78 -1.36 -0.78
C MET A 86 -10.15 -1.12 -0.13
N ILE A 87 -10.60 -2.04 0.72
CA ILE A 87 -11.86 -1.94 1.46
C ILE A 87 -11.62 -1.60 2.92
N ASP A 88 -12.68 -1.09 3.58
CA ASP A 88 -12.74 -0.97 5.04
C ASP A 88 -13.54 -2.14 5.61
N ALA A 89 -12.93 -2.92 6.52
CA ALA A 89 -13.60 -4.00 7.24
C ALA A 89 -14.45 -3.43 8.40
N HIS A 90 -15.53 -2.75 8.04
CA HIS A 90 -16.58 -2.31 8.95
C HIS A 90 -17.89 -3.03 8.56
N PRO A 91 -18.64 -3.63 9.51
CA PRO A 91 -19.90 -4.32 9.20
C PRO A 91 -20.86 -3.42 8.42
N GLY A 92 -21.33 -3.90 7.28
CA GLY A 92 -22.22 -3.15 6.41
C GLY A 92 -21.59 -2.01 5.60
N ALA A 93 -20.26 -1.89 5.58
CA ALA A 93 -19.58 -0.86 4.79
C ALA A 93 -19.94 -0.97 3.30
N ASP A 94 -20.15 0.18 2.67
CA ASP A 94 -20.31 0.27 1.23
C ASP A 94 -18.94 0.11 0.55
N MET A 95 -18.79 -0.95 -0.23
CA MET A 95 -17.57 -1.27 -0.98
C MET A 95 -17.61 -0.75 -2.42
N SER A 96 -18.63 -0.01 -2.82
CA SER A 96 -18.88 0.36 -4.21
C SER A 96 -17.73 1.17 -4.83
N ALA A 97 -17.12 2.08 -4.08
CA ALA A 97 -16.00 2.89 -4.53
C ALA A 97 -14.75 2.03 -4.80
N ALA A 98 -14.41 1.11 -3.89
CA ALA A 98 -13.29 0.19 -4.06
C ALA A 98 -13.53 -0.81 -5.22
N VAL A 99 -14.74 -1.38 -5.30
CA VAL A 99 -15.14 -2.28 -6.41
C VAL A 99 -14.99 -1.56 -7.74
N ARG A 100 -15.54 -0.36 -7.87
CA ARG A 100 -15.44 0.45 -9.09
C ARG A 100 -14.00 0.70 -9.47
N MET A 101 -13.18 1.16 -8.51
CA MET A 101 -11.77 1.43 -8.75
C MET A 101 -11.01 0.20 -9.25
N VAL A 102 -11.17 -0.96 -8.59
CA VAL A 102 -10.51 -2.20 -9.02
C VAL A 102 -10.95 -2.61 -10.43
N ARG A 103 -12.25 -2.51 -10.75
CA ARG A 103 -12.76 -2.83 -12.09
C ARG A 103 -12.22 -1.87 -13.15
N ASP A 104 -12.27 -0.56 -12.89
CA ASP A 104 -11.77 0.46 -13.82
C ASP A 104 -10.27 0.30 -14.11
N LEU A 105 -9.50 -0.16 -13.12
CA LEU A 105 -8.09 -0.54 -13.31
C LEU A 105 -7.96 -1.79 -14.19
N CYS A 106 -8.73 -2.83 -13.90
CA CYS A 106 -8.70 -4.09 -14.65
C CYS A 106 -9.17 -3.94 -16.11
N ASP A 107 -10.08 -3.00 -16.39
CA ASP A 107 -10.50 -2.69 -17.75
C ASP A 107 -9.36 -2.11 -18.61
N ARG A 108 -8.27 -1.62 -17.98
CA ARG A 108 -7.17 -0.92 -18.66
C ARG A 108 -5.84 -1.63 -18.58
N TRP A 109 -5.56 -2.30 -17.45
CA TRP A 109 -4.25 -2.89 -17.17
C TRP A 109 -4.37 -4.28 -16.53
N PRO A 110 -3.32 -5.11 -16.61
CA PRO A 110 -3.17 -6.24 -15.70
C PRO A 110 -2.99 -5.73 -14.27
N VAL A 111 -3.79 -6.24 -13.33
CA VAL A 111 -3.80 -5.86 -11.92
C VAL A 111 -3.36 -7.04 -11.05
N TYR A 112 -2.34 -6.83 -10.23
CA TYR A 112 -1.83 -7.80 -9.26
C TYR A 112 -2.20 -7.34 -7.86
N PHE A 113 -3.01 -8.11 -7.17
CA PHE A 113 -3.61 -7.72 -5.90
C PHE A 113 -3.19 -8.66 -4.77
N GLY A 114 -2.39 -8.14 -3.81
CA GLY A 114 -2.15 -8.77 -2.52
C GLY A 114 -3.13 -8.23 -1.47
N ASN A 115 -3.80 -9.12 -0.73
CA ASN A 115 -4.73 -8.72 0.32
C ASN A 115 -4.04 -7.99 1.48
N GLY A 116 -4.72 -6.97 2.01
CA GLY A 116 -4.40 -6.38 3.30
C GLY A 116 -5.17 -7.06 4.45
N ASN A 117 -5.05 -6.47 5.64
CA ASN A 117 -5.72 -7.01 6.81
C ASN A 117 -7.24 -6.78 6.80
N HIS A 118 -7.74 -5.83 6.02
CA HIS A 118 -9.16 -5.58 5.91
C HIS A 118 -9.85 -6.62 5.02
N GLU A 119 -9.30 -6.96 3.86
CA GLU A 119 -9.79 -8.06 3.03
C GLU A 119 -9.76 -9.39 3.78
N GLN A 120 -8.67 -9.68 4.50
CA GLN A 120 -8.56 -10.88 5.31
C GLN A 120 -9.61 -10.91 6.43
N ARG A 121 -9.85 -9.78 7.10
CA ARG A 121 -10.79 -9.70 8.21
C ARG A 121 -12.20 -10.08 7.81
N ILE A 122 -12.71 -9.56 6.70
CA ILE A 122 -14.06 -9.90 6.23
C ILE A 122 -14.18 -11.36 5.79
N ALA A 123 -13.07 -12.00 5.42
CA ALA A 123 -13.04 -13.42 5.08
C ALA A 123 -13.05 -14.33 6.33
N LEU A 124 -12.31 -13.94 7.38
CA LEU A 124 -12.13 -14.76 8.58
C LEU A 124 -13.26 -14.69 9.59
N TYR A 125 -14.08 -13.62 9.56
CA TYR A 125 -15.12 -13.37 10.56
C TYR A 125 -16.50 -13.17 9.93
N PRO A 126 -17.06 -14.21 9.24
CA PRO A 126 -18.36 -14.10 8.58
C PRO A 126 -19.51 -13.85 9.58
N GLU A 127 -19.36 -14.23 10.84
CA GLU A 127 -20.30 -13.93 11.91
C GLU A 127 -20.45 -12.42 12.18
N THR A 128 -19.40 -11.65 11.88
CA THR A 128 -19.37 -10.18 12.06
C THR A 128 -19.72 -9.45 10.77
N TYR A 129 -19.23 -9.95 9.64
CA TYR A 129 -19.27 -9.26 8.34
C TYR A 129 -20.28 -9.85 7.35
N GLY A 130 -20.99 -10.91 7.74
CA GLY A 130 -21.96 -11.57 6.86
C GLY A 130 -21.33 -12.06 5.56
N ASP A 131 -21.97 -11.71 4.46
CA ASP A 131 -21.55 -12.09 3.10
C ASP A 131 -20.58 -11.11 2.40
N MET A 132 -20.05 -10.11 3.14
CA MET A 132 -19.21 -9.06 2.56
C MET A 132 -18.05 -9.63 1.74
N HIS A 133 -17.35 -10.66 2.22
CA HIS A 133 -16.25 -11.29 1.49
C HIS A 133 -16.71 -11.91 0.17
N ALA A 134 -17.83 -12.64 0.18
CA ALA A 134 -18.36 -13.26 -1.04
C ALA A 134 -18.79 -12.20 -2.07
N ARG A 135 -19.45 -11.13 -1.60
CA ARG A 135 -19.84 -9.97 -2.44
C ARG A 135 -18.63 -9.27 -3.02
N TRP A 136 -17.59 -9.01 -2.19
CA TRP A 136 -16.34 -8.41 -2.62
C TRP A 136 -15.69 -9.22 -3.73
N CYS A 137 -15.39 -10.51 -3.48
CA CYS A 137 -14.74 -11.39 -4.45
C CYS A 137 -15.54 -11.53 -5.76
N LYS A 138 -16.88 -11.59 -5.68
CA LYS A 138 -17.74 -11.64 -6.85
C LYS A 138 -17.68 -10.35 -7.65
N ALA A 139 -17.72 -9.20 -6.96
CA ALA A 139 -17.80 -7.89 -7.60
C ALA A 139 -16.50 -7.48 -8.31
N ILE A 140 -15.33 -7.84 -7.77
CA ILE A 140 -14.04 -7.52 -8.40
C ILE A 140 -13.55 -8.55 -9.42
N ARG A 141 -14.28 -9.65 -9.63
CA ARG A 141 -13.87 -10.70 -10.57
C ARG A 141 -13.70 -10.12 -11.98
N HIS A 142 -12.47 -10.27 -12.53
CA HIS A 142 -12.13 -9.78 -13.85
C HIS A 142 -11.00 -10.62 -14.46
N PRO A 143 -10.95 -10.84 -15.81
CA PRO A 143 -9.87 -11.60 -16.44
C PRO A 143 -8.46 -11.05 -16.20
N ASN A 144 -8.33 -9.72 -16.11
CA ASN A 144 -7.05 -9.03 -15.85
C ASN A 144 -6.70 -8.88 -14.36
N LEU A 145 -7.52 -9.45 -13.44
CA LEU A 145 -7.24 -9.43 -12.01
C LEU A 145 -6.52 -10.71 -11.57
N HIS A 146 -5.31 -10.55 -11.07
CA HIS A 146 -4.53 -11.59 -10.41
C HIS A 146 -4.60 -11.38 -8.89
N LEU A 147 -5.62 -11.95 -8.23
CA LEU A 147 -5.76 -11.88 -6.78
C LEU A 147 -4.85 -12.94 -6.13
N LEU A 148 -3.80 -12.48 -5.45
CA LEU A 148 -2.74 -13.31 -4.89
C LEU A 148 -2.92 -13.46 -3.38
N ARG A 149 -3.41 -14.61 -2.95
CA ARG A 149 -3.62 -14.95 -1.52
C ARG A 149 -2.70 -16.11 -1.16
N ASN A 150 -1.49 -15.81 -0.69
CA ASN A 150 -0.40 -16.78 -0.53
C ASN A 150 -0.15 -17.56 -1.83
N GLN A 151 -0.07 -16.82 -2.92
CA GLN A 151 0.08 -17.32 -4.27
C GLN A 151 1.12 -16.51 -5.03
N HIS A 152 1.64 -17.08 -6.11
CA HIS A 152 2.52 -16.37 -7.02
C HIS A 152 2.05 -16.50 -8.46
N THR A 153 2.48 -15.56 -9.27
CA THR A 153 2.35 -15.54 -10.72
C THR A 153 3.58 -14.89 -11.33
N VAL A 154 3.64 -14.80 -12.65
CA VAL A 154 4.73 -14.17 -13.38
C VAL A 154 4.21 -13.09 -14.31
N ILE A 155 4.97 -12.01 -14.46
CA ILE A 155 4.83 -11.10 -15.60
C ILE A 155 5.85 -11.54 -16.65
N ARG A 156 5.38 -11.72 -17.89
CA ARG A 156 6.23 -12.10 -19.01
C ARG A 156 6.34 -10.95 -20.00
N LYS A 157 7.54 -10.71 -20.50
CA LYS A 157 7.81 -9.71 -21.52
C LYS A 157 9.00 -10.18 -22.37
N ASP A 158 8.81 -10.25 -23.69
CA ASP A 158 9.87 -10.57 -24.66
C ASP A 158 10.70 -11.83 -24.32
N GLY A 159 10.01 -12.89 -23.85
CA GLY A 159 10.63 -14.17 -23.47
C GLY A 159 11.22 -14.21 -22.06
N ALA A 160 11.36 -13.06 -21.38
CA ALA A 160 11.79 -12.97 -20.00
C ALA A 160 10.61 -12.94 -19.03
N TYR A 161 10.88 -13.05 -17.72
CA TYR A 161 9.85 -12.97 -16.70
C TYR A 161 10.39 -12.40 -15.37
N ILE A 162 9.48 -11.85 -14.59
CA ILE A 162 9.66 -11.52 -13.17
C ILE A 162 8.57 -12.21 -12.35
N ASN A 163 8.91 -12.62 -11.13
CA ASN A 163 7.97 -13.24 -10.22
C ASN A 163 7.20 -12.20 -9.42
N ILE A 164 5.89 -12.41 -9.25
CA ILE A 164 5.02 -11.61 -8.39
C ILE A 164 4.39 -12.54 -7.36
N TYR A 165 4.66 -12.28 -6.09
CA TYR A 165 4.08 -12.99 -4.95
C TYR A 165 3.10 -12.08 -4.21
N GLY A 166 2.02 -12.66 -3.68
CA GLY A 166 1.11 -11.97 -2.75
C GLY A 166 1.03 -12.72 -1.44
N LEU A 167 1.45 -12.06 -0.35
CA LEU A 167 1.45 -12.60 0.99
C LEU A 167 0.25 -12.10 1.81
N GLU A 168 -0.60 -12.99 2.25
CA GLU A 168 -1.64 -12.74 3.23
C GLU A 168 -1.18 -13.21 4.61
N LEU A 169 -0.69 -12.29 5.43
CA LEU A 169 -0.18 -12.59 6.77
C LEU A 169 -1.28 -13.04 7.72
N ASN A 170 -0.99 -14.03 8.57
CA ASN A 170 -1.90 -14.40 9.66
C ASN A 170 -2.19 -13.20 10.58
N ARG A 171 -3.42 -13.11 11.09
CA ARG A 171 -3.89 -12.05 12.00
C ARG A 171 -2.98 -11.82 13.20
N THR A 172 -2.27 -12.84 13.64
CA THR A 172 -1.29 -12.76 14.74
C THR A 172 -0.22 -11.70 14.48
N TYR A 173 0.16 -11.48 13.22
CA TYR A 173 1.18 -10.52 12.81
C TYR A 173 0.67 -9.06 12.72
N TYR A 174 -0.62 -8.83 12.94
CA TYR A 174 -1.24 -7.50 13.01
C TYR A 174 -1.59 -7.05 14.44
N LYS A 175 -1.03 -7.71 15.45
CA LYS A 175 -1.26 -7.32 16.86
C LYS A 175 -0.75 -5.90 17.13
N ARG A 176 -1.57 -5.12 17.85
CA ARG A 176 -1.20 -3.79 18.30
C ARG A 176 -0.11 -3.85 19.37
N PHE A 177 0.64 -2.78 19.49
CA PHE A 177 1.68 -2.52 20.50
C PHE A 177 2.93 -3.39 20.44
N ARG A 178 2.93 -4.54 19.77
CA ARG A 178 4.09 -5.43 19.71
C ARG A 178 4.27 -6.09 18.34
N LYS A 179 5.52 -6.24 17.89
CA LYS A 179 5.89 -7.15 16.80
C LYS A 179 5.90 -8.58 17.37
N VAL A 180 5.13 -9.48 16.78
CA VAL A 180 5.19 -10.91 17.11
C VAL A 180 6.32 -11.50 16.29
N PRO A 181 7.30 -12.20 16.87
CA PRO A 181 8.38 -12.82 16.09
C PRO A 181 7.83 -13.76 15.02
N MET A 182 8.33 -13.63 13.80
CA MET A 182 7.99 -14.53 12.70
C MET A 182 8.95 -15.71 12.72
N LYS A 183 8.43 -16.91 12.50
CA LYS A 183 9.26 -18.09 12.39
C LYS A 183 9.94 -18.12 11.03
N GLU A 184 11.21 -18.52 10.97
CA GLU A 184 12.00 -18.54 9.73
C GLU A 184 11.34 -19.30 8.58
N TRP A 185 10.63 -20.40 8.87
CA TRP A 185 9.97 -21.25 7.89
C TRP A 185 8.61 -20.69 7.42
N TYR A 186 8.05 -19.66 8.11
CA TYR A 186 6.68 -19.18 7.85
C TYR A 186 6.46 -18.73 6.40
N LEU A 187 7.36 -17.92 5.84
CA LEU A 187 7.22 -17.45 4.46
C LEU A 187 7.34 -18.59 3.44
N THR A 188 8.25 -19.52 3.68
CA THR A 188 8.41 -20.72 2.83
C THR A 188 7.16 -21.61 2.89
N GLU A 189 6.52 -21.72 4.06
CA GLU A 189 5.24 -22.44 4.19
C GLU A 189 4.12 -21.76 3.41
N GLN A 190 4.05 -20.41 3.43
CA GLN A 190 2.98 -19.66 2.78
C GLN A 190 3.19 -19.51 1.27
N LEU A 191 4.41 -19.29 0.80
CA LEU A 191 4.73 -18.89 -0.57
C LEU A 191 5.59 -19.91 -1.33
N GLY A 192 6.07 -20.95 -0.64
CA GLY A 192 7.06 -21.88 -1.20
C GLY A 192 8.49 -21.33 -1.16
N ILE A 193 9.40 -22.07 -1.76
CA ILE A 193 10.81 -21.69 -1.86
C ILE A 193 10.94 -20.60 -2.95
N CYS A 194 11.60 -19.48 -2.58
CA CYS A 194 11.84 -18.38 -3.50
C CYS A 194 12.89 -18.77 -4.56
N ASP A 195 12.61 -18.51 -5.82
CA ASP A 195 13.60 -18.60 -6.91
C ASP A 195 14.57 -17.42 -6.85
N ARG A 196 15.72 -17.64 -6.20
CA ARG A 196 16.74 -16.60 -6.01
C ARG A 196 17.47 -16.18 -7.30
N LYS A 197 17.23 -16.85 -8.43
CA LYS A 197 17.83 -16.50 -9.73
C LYS A 197 16.98 -15.48 -10.49
N ALA A 198 15.69 -15.43 -10.23
CA ALA A 198 14.77 -14.46 -10.84
C ALA A 198 14.57 -13.24 -9.95
N PHE A 199 14.09 -12.15 -10.52
CA PHE A 199 13.62 -10.99 -9.76
C PHE A 199 12.27 -11.29 -9.10
N ASN A 200 12.19 -11.10 -7.78
CA ASN A 200 11.05 -11.46 -6.96
C ASN A 200 10.41 -10.22 -6.34
N LEU A 201 9.25 -9.83 -6.84
CA LEU A 201 8.42 -8.77 -6.28
C LEU A 201 7.39 -9.39 -5.32
N LEU A 202 7.34 -8.89 -4.09
CA LEU A 202 6.42 -9.34 -3.05
C LEU A 202 5.43 -8.25 -2.68
N LEU A 203 4.14 -8.51 -2.85
CA LEU A 203 3.05 -7.72 -2.29
C LEU A 203 2.82 -8.19 -0.85
N ALA A 204 3.28 -7.43 0.15
CA ALA A 204 3.13 -7.74 1.56
C ALA A 204 2.67 -6.51 2.32
N HIS A 205 1.40 -6.46 2.66
CA HIS A 205 0.75 -5.27 3.19
C HIS A 205 1.42 -4.71 4.46
N ASN A 206 1.90 -5.57 5.38
CA ASN A 206 2.51 -5.15 6.64
C ASN A 206 4.04 -4.99 6.52
N PRO A 207 4.61 -3.77 6.64
CA PRO A 207 6.04 -3.53 6.46
C PRO A 207 6.90 -4.01 7.64
N LEU A 208 6.31 -4.32 8.80
CA LEU A 208 7.06 -4.64 10.02
C LEU A 208 7.93 -5.89 9.92
N TYR A 209 7.72 -6.71 8.89
CA TYR A 209 8.41 -7.97 8.66
C TYR A 209 9.33 -7.90 7.43
N PHE A 210 9.80 -6.70 7.09
CA PHE A 210 10.67 -6.50 5.93
C PHE A 210 11.95 -7.33 6.02
N ASP A 211 12.51 -7.47 7.20
CA ASP A 211 13.69 -8.31 7.41
C ASP A 211 13.43 -9.76 7.00
N GLU A 212 12.31 -10.29 7.45
CA GLU A 212 11.90 -11.66 7.17
C GLU A 212 11.56 -11.85 5.67
N TYR A 213 11.00 -10.83 5.01
CA TYR A 213 10.74 -10.86 3.56
C TYR A 213 12.03 -10.89 2.75
N ALA A 214 13.01 -10.06 3.13
CA ALA A 214 14.32 -10.02 2.50
C ALA A 214 15.09 -11.35 2.69
N ASP A 215 15.07 -11.91 3.89
CA ASP A 215 15.73 -13.19 4.22
C ASP A 215 15.10 -14.35 3.42
N TRP A 216 13.78 -14.33 3.19
CA TRP A 216 13.10 -15.30 2.33
C TRP A 216 13.55 -15.19 0.87
N GLY A 217 13.85 -13.99 0.37
CA GLY A 217 14.39 -13.76 -0.97
C GLY A 217 13.61 -12.78 -1.84
N ALA A 218 12.75 -11.94 -1.26
CA ALA A 218 12.14 -10.85 -2.00
C ALA A 218 13.21 -9.82 -2.40
N ASP A 219 13.26 -9.45 -3.68
CA ASP A 219 14.14 -8.39 -4.18
C ASP A 219 13.47 -7.03 -4.01
N LEU A 220 12.16 -6.95 -4.30
CA LEU A 220 11.34 -5.76 -4.09
C LEU A 220 10.10 -6.12 -3.26
N VAL A 221 9.84 -5.36 -2.21
CA VAL A 221 8.63 -5.48 -1.38
C VAL A 221 7.77 -4.24 -1.53
N LEU A 222 6.49 -4.42 -1.80
CA LEU A 222 5.51 -3.33 -1.83
C LEU A 222 4.58 -3.46 -0.64
N SER A 223 4.55 -2.42 0.21
CA SER A 223 3.80 -2.41 1.46
C SER A 223 2.95 -1.16 1.64
N GLY A 224 1.94 -1.25 2.53
CA GLY A 224 1.10 -0.16 2.99
C GLY A 224 0.91 -0.19 4.50
N HIS A 225 -0.33 -0.18 4.99
CA HIS A 225 -0.74 -0.43 6.37
C HIS A 225 -0.45 0.68 7.39
N VAL A 226 0.69 1.36 7.30
CA VAL A 226 1.13 2.32 8.34
C VAL A 226 0.73 3.76 8.04
N HIS A 227 0.16 4.03 6.87
CA HIS A 227 -0.41 5.31 6.44
C HIS A 227 0.52 6.52 6.64
N GLY A 228 1.82 6.35 6.49
CA GLY A 228 2.80 7.40 6.73
C GLY A 228 2.96 7.77 8.21
N GLY A 229 2.38 6.99 9.14
CA GLY A 229 2.41 7.31 10.57
C GLY A 229 1.54 8.51 10.94
N VAL A 230 0.34 8.65 10.34
CA VAL A 230 -0.70 9.68 10.57
C VAL A 230 -0.19 11.11 10.40
N VAL A 231 0.82 11.51 11.16
CA VAL A 231 1.52 12.80 11.10
C VAL A 231 3.00 12.54 10.82
N ILE A 232 3.55 13.25 9.85
CA ILE A 232 5.00 13.24 9.58
C ILE A 232 5.57 14.57 10.06
N LEU A 233 6.47 14.53 11.01
CA LEU A 233 7.18 15.74 11.46
C LEU A 233 8.54 15.86 10.76
N PRO A 234 8.90 17.07 10.30
CA PRO A 234 10.24 17.30 9.77
C PRO A 234 11.31 16.82 10.76
N PHE A 235 12.31 16.10 10.26
CA PHE A 235 13.45 15.53 11.00
C PHE A 235 13.11 14.38 11.97
N LEU A 236 11.83 14.18 12.35
CA LEU A 236 11.41 13.14 13.30
C LEU A 236 10.69 11.96 12.60
N GLY A 237 10.23 12.16 11.35
CA GLY A 237 9.51 11.14 10.59
C GLY A 237 8.08 10.94 11.06
N GLY A 238 7.54 9.73 10.85
CA GLY A 238 6.18 9.35 11.26
C GLY A 238 6.01 9.34 12.77
N VAL A 239 4.91 9.94 13.27
CA VAL A 239 4.72 10.10 14.73
C VAL A 239 4.02 8.90 15.35
N ILE A 240 2.95 8.38 14.72
CA ILE A 240 2.16 7.28 15.28
C ILE A 240 1.58 6.40 14.17
N SER A 241 1.84 5.10 14.22
CA SER A 241 1.23 4.14 13.28
C SER A 241 -0.20 3.76 13.70
N PRO A 242 -1.03 3.20 12.78
CA PRO A 242 -2.35 2.66 13.12
C PRO A 242 -2.32 1.57 14.19
N GLN A 243 -1.18 0.90 14.38
CA GLN A 243 -0.96 -0.07 15.45
C GLN A 243 -0.60 0.58 16.79
N VAL A 244 -0.72 1.93 16.90
CA VAL A 244 -0.41 2.73 18.10
C VAL A 244 1.06 2.58 18.54
N ARG A 245 1.98 2.54 17.55
CA ARG A 245 3.42 2.60 17.80
C ARG A 245 3.89 4.03 17.58
N LEU A 246 4.53 4.60 18.58
CA LEU A 246 5.16 5.92 18.48
C LEU A 246 6.48 5.81 17.72
N PHE A 247 6.73 6.75 16.83
CA PHE A 247 7.94 6.84 16.01
C PHE A 247 8.27 5.49 15.35
N PRO A 248 7.35 4.98 14.48
CA PRO A 248 7.55 3.69 13.85
C PRO A 248 8.81 3.71 12.99
N GLU A 249 9.55 2.60 13.02
CA GLU A 249 10.75 2.39 12.21
C GLU A 249 10.47 2.55 10.71
N TYR A 250 9.34 1.99 10.26
CA TYR A 250 8.84 2.10 8.89
C TYR A 250 7.60 3.00 8.88
N TYR A 251 7.60 4.05 8.05
CA TYR A 251 6.45 4.94 7.93
C TYR A 251 6.12 5.34 6.48
N ALA A 252 7.09 5.61 5.61
CA ALA A 252 6.90 5.92 4.19
C ALA A 252 8.24 5.91 3.43
N GLY A 253 8.19 5.74 2.11
CA GLY A 253 9.35 5.83 1.23
C GLY A 253 10.09 4.51 1.09
N THR A 254 11.39 4.57 0.83
CA THR A 254 12.22 3.42 0.50
C THR A 254 13.07 2.97 1.68
N TYR A 255 13.15 1.66 1.88
CA TYR A 255 14.00 1.01 2.88
C TYR A 255 14.81 -0.11 2.23
N PHE A 256 16.03 -0.34 2.72
CA PHE A 256 16.94 -1.34 2.17
C PHE A 256 17.39 -2.34 3.24
N ARG A 257 17.50 -3.62 2.85
CA ARG A 257 18.15 -4.68 3.61
C ARG A 257 18.99 -5.54 2.65
N GLY A 258 20.30 -5.35 2.69
CA GLY A 258 21.19 -5.94 1.70
C GLY A 258 20.85 -5.47 0.29
N LYS A 259 20.52 -6.39 -0.61
CA LYS A 259 20.05 -6.10 -1.97
C LYS A 259 18.51 -5.96 -2.07
N SER A 260 17.78 -6.26 -1.01
CA SER A 260 16.32 -6.15 -0.99
C SER A 260 15.89 -4.71 -0.71
N GLU A 261 14.90 -4.27 -1.45
CA GLU A 261 14.29 -2.94 -1.34
C GLU A 261 12.82 -3.07 -0.93
N MET A 262 12.34 -2.20 -0.05
CA MET A 262 10.92 -2.05 0.24
C MET A 262 10.46 -0.64 -0.09
N ILE A 263 9.43 -0.53 -0.91
CA ILE A 263 8.67 0.71 -1.12
C ILE A 263 7.44 0.65 -0.24
N LEU A 264 7.35 1.58 0.70
CA LEU A 264 6.27 1.70 1.67
C LEU A 264 5.40 2.91 1.34
N SER A 265 4.22 2.64 0.83
CA SER A 265 3.23 3.66 0.50
C SER A 265 2.65 4.33 1.75
N ARG A 266 2.40 5.62 1.68
CA ARG A 266 1.60 6.36 2.69
C ARG A 266 0.11 6.05 2.61
N GLY A 267 -0.29 5.21 1.64
CA GLY A 267 -1.68 4.86 1.40
C GLY A 267 -2.53 6.02 0.88
N LEU A 268 -3.66 5.68 0.27
CA LEU A 268 -4.57 6.65 -0.35
C LEU A 268 -5.54 7.26 0.66
N HIS A 269 -5.97 6.52 1.69
CA HIS A 269 -6.88 7.01 2.72
C HIS A 269 -6.57 6.41 4.10
N MET A 270 -7.35 6.79 5.10
CA MET A 270 -7.27 6.28 6.48
C MET A 270 -8.67 6.01 7.02
N HIS A 271 -8.87 4.82 7.59
CA HIS A 271 -10.18 4.42 8.11
C HIS A 271 -10.49 4.94 9.52
N SER A 272 -9.49 5.02 10.42
CA SER A 272 -9.71 5.29 11.85
C SER A 272 -9.55 6.76 12.25
N PHE A 273 -8.44 7.37 11.87
CA PHE A 273 -8.14 8.76 12.14
C PHE A 273 -8.03 9.53 10.82
N ARG A 274 -9.08 10.26 10.45
CA ARG A 274 -9.10 11.04 9.21
C ARG A 274 -8.30 12.34 9.37
N ILE A 275 -7.06 12.23 9.87
CA ILE A 275 -6.13 13.34 10.07
C ILE A 275 -4.82 12.98 9.39
N ARG A 276 -4.42 13.80 8.43
CA ARG A 276 -3.09 13.76 7.81
C ARG A 276 -2.46 15.13 7.95
N LEU A 277 -1.22 15.18 8.42
CA LEU A 277 -0.47 16.42 8.54
C LEU A 277 0.97 16.19 8.09
N PHE A 278 1.39 16.91 7.05
CA PHE A 278 2.64 16.72 6.31
C PHE A 278 2.78 15.28 5.77
N ASN A 279 1.64 14.67 5.47
CA ASN A 279 1.51 13.26 5.12
C ASN A 279 0.48 13.08 4.00
N MET A 280 0.77 13.62 2.81
CA MET A 280 -0.12 13.52 1.63
C MET A 280 -0.38 12.05 1.30
N PRO A 281 -1.65 11.66 1.01
CA PRO A 281 -1.95 10.40 0.35
C PRO A 281 -1.09 10.18 -0.88
N GLU A 282 -0.73 8.93 -1.16
CA GLU A 282 0.29 8.60 -2.15
C GLU A 282 -0.21 7.64 -3.21
N LEU A 283 -0.01 8.01 -4.48
CA LEU A 283 0.04 7.12 -5.62
C LEU A 283 1.52 6.90 -5.96
N SER A 284 2.04 5.70 -5.74
CA SER A 284 3.44 5.40 -6.06
C SER A 284 3.57 4.96 -7.52
N CYS A 285 4.56 5.51 -8.23
CA CYS A 285 4.92 5.13 -9.60
C CYS A 285 6.33 4.56 -9.58
N VAL A 286 6.48 3.28 -9.94
CA VAL A 286 7.74 2.55 -9.86
C VAL A 286 8.21 2.22 -11.27
N THR A 287 9.49 2.49 -11.57
CA THR A 287 10.15 2.10 -12.82
C THR A 287 11.26 1.09 -12.52
N LEU A 288 11.29 -0.01 -13.25
CA LEU A 288 12.33 -1.04 -13.13
C LEU A 288 13.50 -0.75 -14.09
N HIS A 289 14.73 -0.97 -13.62
CA HIS A 289 15.95 -0.81 -14.38
C HIS A 289 16.85 -2.05 -14.25
N HIS A 290 17.35 -2.54 -15.38
CA HIS A 290 18.42 -3.53 -15.41
C HIS A 290 19.75 -2.86 -15.06
N SER A 291 20.59 -3.47 -14.17
CA SER A 291 21.85 -2.86 -13.72
C SER A 291 23.01 -3.85 -13.76
#